data_77a2a1ca4380aaf5cc315a24dea7c5d0
#
_entry.id   77a2a1ca4380aaf5cc315a24dea7c5d0
#
_cell.length_a   1.000
_cell.length_b   1.000
_cell.length_c   1.000
_cell.angle_alpha   90.00
_cell.angle_beta   90.00
_cell.angle_gamma   90.00
#
_symmetry.space_group_name_H-M   'P 1'
#
loop_
_entity.id
_entity.type
_entity.pdbx_description
1 polymer ?
#
loop_
_entity_poly.entity_id
_entity_poly.type
_entity_poly.pdbx_seq_one_letter_code
_entity_poly.pdbx_strand_id
1 'polypeptide(L)'
;MNKIIHVDMDQFFAAVEQRDNPELRGKPIAVGHDAERGVVSTASYEARRFGVHSAQSIQVAKRLCPQLIIVEPHFQKYKAVSAQLHEIFHDYTDLIEPISLDEAFLDVTENKTMVSTNRQGMWAMDIAREIKQRILETTGLTASAGVSYCKFLAKIASDWRKPDGLTVIHPDRALDFISQLKIEKIWGVGQKTAEKMHRMGIFTGLDLRNTSLSRLTQEFGKMGQVFYDFSRGIDNRPVISEWERKSVSCEQTFESDISENAVVTIHLYHTVLELVRRIEKNDFEGRTLTLKVKFAREREQTQQYDQITRSITVDHVLRTKDEILPLAKQLMQQVEFHSHPIRLLGLGVSNPGSPSSDGALASSQGAWCELELEFEPWPDSSEKAY
;
A
#
# COMPACT_ATOMS: atom_id res chain seq x y z
N MET A 1 -29.10 -5.81 1.33
CA MET A 1 -27.92 -5.40 2.14
C MET A 1 -26.72 -6.07 1.52
N ASN A 2 -25.65 -5.32 1.27
CA ASN A 2 -24.45 -5.84 0.62
C ASN A 2 -23.77 -6.93 1.47
N LYS A 3 -23.08 -7.84 0.80
CA LYS A 3 -22.29 -8.92 1.40
C LYS A 3 -20.86 -8.76 0.90
N ILE A 4 -20.01 -8.10 1.72
CA ILE A 4 -18.64 -7.80 1.37
C ILE A 4 -17.71 -8.75 2.13
N ILE A 5 -16.80 -9.38 1.40
CA ILE A 5 -15.70 -10.17 1.95
C ILE A 5 -14.42 -9.36 1.71
N HIS A 6 -13.57 -9.26 2.72
CA HIS A 6 -12.18 -8.83 2.58
C HIS A 6 -11.29 -10.04 2.85
N VAL A 7 -10.46 -10.40 1.88
CA VAL A 7 -9.46 -11.47 1.99
C VAL A 7 -8.08 -10.84 2.08
N ASP A 8 -7.23 -11.34 2.96
CA ASP A 8 -5.89 -10.81 3.21
C ASP A 8 -4.96 -11.98 3.60
N MET A 9 -3.89 -12.16 2.84
CA MET A 9 -2.94 -13.26 3.07
C MET A 9 -2.17 -13.06 4.37
N ASP A 10 -1.91 -14.14 5.07
CA ASP A 10 -1.15 -14.11 6.32
C ASP A 10 0.35 -13.97 6.03
N GLN A 11 0.97 -12.87 6.50
CA GLN A 11 2.42 -12.57 6.32
C GLN A 11 2.93 -12.81 4.88
N PHE A 12 2.21 -12.39 3.87
CA PHE A 12 2.27 -12.86 2.49
C PHE A 12 3.67 -13.15 1.94
N PHE A 13 4.53 -12.16 1.76
CA PHE A 13 5.86 -12.39 1.18
C PHE A 13 6.69 -13.34 2.05
N ALA A 14 6.64 -13.18 3.36
CA ALA A 14 7.35 -14.07 4.27
C ALA A 14 6.81 -15.52 4.20
N ALA A 15 5.49 -15.68 4.05
CA ALA A 15 4.87 -16.99 3.90
C ALA A 15 5.29 -17.69 2.59
N VAL A 16 5.37 -16.95 1.49
CA VAL A 16 5.89 -17.48 0.21
C VAL A 16 7.33 -17.95 0.36
N GLU A 17 8.20 -17.15 0.99
CA GLU A 17 9.61 -17.53 1.19
C GLU A 17 9.76 -18.73 2.13
N GLN A 18 8.96 -18.82 3.20
CA GLN A 18 8.97 -19.97 4.12
C GLN A 18 8.36 -21.24 3.48
N ARG A 19 7.40 -21.09 2.54
CA ARG A 19 6.87 -22.21 1.76
C ARG A 19 7.93 -22.80 0.83
N ASP A 20 8.59 -21.92 0.07
CA ASP A 20 9.53 -22.31 -0.99
C ASP A 20 10.89 -22.73 -0.42
N ASN A 21 11.28 -22.23 0.76
CA ASN A 21 12.47 -22.64 1.48
C ASN A 21 12.12 -23.17 2.89
N PRO A 22 12.00 -24.51 3.05
CA PRO A 22 11.64 -25.11 4.33
C PRO A 22 12.58 -24.77 5.49
N GLU A 23 13.84 -24.40 5.21
CA GLU A 23 14.80 -24.02 6.25
C GLU A 23 14.42 -22.72 6.96
N LEU A 24 13.58 -21.89 6.33
CA LEU A 24 13.09 -20.62 6.91
C LEU A 24 11.86 -20.83 7.82
N ARG A 25 11.23 -22.00 7.79
CA ARG A 25 10.01 -22.27 8.56
C ARG A 25 10.27 -22.19 10.06
N GLY A 26 9.37 -21.49 10.75
CA GLY A 26 9.45 -21.29 12.20
C GLY A 26 10.57 -20.35 12.65
N LYS A 27 11.33 -19.76 11.73
CA LYS A 27 12.37 -18.78 12.04
C LYS A 27 11.84 -17.35 11.86
N PRO A 28 12.35 -16.38 12.65
CA PRO A 28 12.04 -14.98 12.43
C PRO A 28 12.71 -14.50 11.15
N ILE A 29 11.92 -14.22 10.13
CA ILE A 29 12.40 -13.68 8.86
C ILE A 29 11.76 -12.34 8.56
N ALA A 30 12.46 -11.50 7.82
CA ALA A 30 11.92 -10.29 7.19
C ALA A 30 12.33 -10.25 5.73
N VAL A 31 11.37 -10.02 4.86
CA VAL A 31 11.62 -9.79 3.43
C VAL A 31 11.99 -8.33 3.23
N GLY A 32 13.11 -8.08 2.56
CA GLY A 32 13.63 -6.74 2.29
C GLY A 32 15.11 -6.80 1.91
N HIS A 33 15.65 -5.69 1.43
CA HIS A 33 17.08 -5.60 1.09
C HIS A 33 17.92 -5.36 2.33
N ASP A 34 18.94 -6.21 2.54
CA ASP A 34 19.88 -6.07 3.67
C ASP A 34 20.89 -4.95 3.41
N ALA A 35 20.43 -3.72 3.46
CA ALA A 35 21.21 -2.52 3.27
C ALA A 35 21.03 -1.55 4.44
N GLU A 36 21.93 -0.57 4.57
CA GLU A 36 21.87 0.45 5.63
C GLU A 36 20.53 1.19 5.65
N ARG A 37 19.99 1.49 4.46
CA ARG A 37 18.71 2.19 4.25
C ARG A 37 17.57 1.23 3.87
N GLY A 38 17.80 -0.07 3.99
CA GLY A 38 16.81 -1.10 3.70
C GLY A 38 15.59 -1.02 4.63
N VAL A 39 14.45 -1.42 4.09
CA VAL A 39 13.15 -1.41 4.79
C VAL A 39 12.52 -2.79 4.73
N VAL A 40 11.88 -3.20 5.82
CA VAL A 40 11.10 -4.43 5.90
C VAL A 40 9.85 -4.30 5.03
N SER A 41 9.73 -5.11 3.98
CA SER A 41 8.50 -5.23 3.19
C SER A 41 7.45 -6.04 3.95
N THR A 42 7.84 -7.22 4.46
CA THR A 42 6.97 -8.07 5.29
C THR A 42 7.79 -8.81 6.34
N ALA A 43 7.27 -8.91 7.55
CA ALA A 43 7.86 -9.70 8.64
C ALA A 43 7.04 -10.95 8.92
N SER A 44 7.70 -12.09 9.17
CA SER A 44 7.03 -13.32 9.62
C SER A 44 6.40 -13.13 11.00
N TYR A 45 5.43 -13.96 11.36
CA TYR A 45 4.81 -13.91 12.70
C TYR A 45 5.82 -14.15 13.82
N GLU A 46 6.84 -14.99 13.56
CA GLU A 46 7.96 -15.21 14.47
C GLU A 46 8.73 -13.90 14.70
N ALA A 47 9.01 -13.13 13.65
CA ALA A 47 9.71 -11.85 13.75
C ALA A 47 8.82 -10.76 14.41
N ARG A 48 7.51 -10.76 14.15
CA ARG A 48 6.56 -9.82 14.76
C ARG A 48 6.49 -9.94 16.28
N ARG A 49 6.78 -11.11 16.86
CA ARG A 49 6.86 -11.31 18.33
C ARG A 49 7.97 -10.49 18.97
N PHE A 50 8.98 -10.09 18.23
CA PHE A 50 10.07 -9.22 18.65
C PHE A 50 9.82 -7.75 18.32
N GLY A 51 8.63 -7.39 17.80
CA GLY A 51 8.29 -6.03 17.41
C GLY A 51 8.78 -5.64 16.02
N VAL A 52 9.21 -6.60 15.18
CA VAL A 52 9.54 -6.35 13.78
C VAL A 52 8.26 -6.25 12.96
N HIS A 53 8.15 -5.21 12.13
CA HIS A 53 6.96 -4.97 11.30
C HIS A 53 7.30 -4.32 9.96
N SER A 54 6.36 -4.37 9.01
CA SER A 54 6.48 -3.72 7.69
C SER A 54 6.74 -2.21 7.82
N ALA A 55 7.46 -1.66 6.86
CA ALA A 55 7.93 -0.26 6.82
C ALA A 55 8.99 0.12 7.87
N GLN A 56 9.43 -0.81 8.70
CA GLN A 56 10.50 -0.58 9.66
C GLN A 56 11.86 -0.68 8.97
N SER A 57 12.84 0.15 9.41
CA SER A 57 14.22 0.02 8.93
C SER A 57 14.81 -1.35 9.29
N ILE A 58 15.52 -1.99 8.36
CA ILE A 58 16.22 -3.26 8.58
C ILE A 58 17.18 -3.17 9.78
N GLN A 59 17.87 -2.05 9.95
CA GLN A 59 18.79 -1.83 11.07
C GLN A 59 18.07 -1.82 12.43
N VAL A 60 16.85 -1.25 12.48
CA VAL A 60 16.02 -1.30 13.68
C VAL A 60 15.49 -2.72 13.91
N ALA A 61 15.02 -3.39 12.86
CA ALA A 61 14.51 -4.74 12.91
C ALA A 61 15.58 -5.73 13.45
N LYS A 62 16.83 -5.64 12.98
CA LYS A 62 17.97 -6.44 13.47
C LYS A 62 18.29 -6.18 14.94
N ARG A 63 18.15 -4.94 15.41
CA ARG A 63 18.34 -4.62 16.85
C ARG A 63 17.25 -5.24 17.72
N LEU A 64 16.00 -5.24 17.24
CA LEU A 64 14.87 -5.85 17.96
C LEU A 64 14.93 -7.38 17.95
N CYS A 65 15.41 -7.98 16.88
CA CYS A 65 15.52 -9.42 16.70
C CYS A 65 16.92 -9.76 16.17
N PRO A 66 17.94 -9.97 17.05
CA PRO A 66 19.31 -10.26 16.61
C PRO A 66 19.46 -11.53 15.73
N GLN A 67 18.55 -12.49 15.87
CA GLN A 67 18.50 -13.72 15.05
C GLN A 67 17.65 -13.55 13.77
N LEU A 68 17.24 -12.34 13.42
CA LEU A 68 16.42 -12.06 12.24
C LEU A 68 17.18 -12.43 10.96
N ILE A 69 16.55 -13.24 10.12
CA ILE A 69 17.05 -13.56 8.79
C ILE A 69 16.42 -12.60 7.80
N ILE A 70 17.24 -11.86 7.08
CA ILE A 70 16.76 -11.00 5.98
C ILE A 70 16.76 -11.83 4.70
N VAL A 71 15.64 -11.81 3.99
CA VAL A 71 15.42 -12.53 2.74
C VAL A 71 15.16 -11.51 1.65
N GLU A 72 15.91 -11.61 0.54
CA GLU A 72 15.68 -10.75 -0.62
C GLU A 72 14.29 -10.98 -1.23
N PRO A 73 13.60 -9.92 -1.68
CA PRO A 73 12.24 -10.04 -2.22
C PRO A 73 12.25 -10.68 -3.62
N HIS A 74 11.36 -11.65 -3.85
CA HIS A 74 11.15 -12.30 -5.14
C HIS A 74 9.79 -11.93 -5.72
N PHE A 75 9.63 -10.69 -6.22
CA PHE A 75 8.35 -10.15 -6.66
C PHE A 75 7.64 -10.98 -7.74
N GLN A 76 8.36 -11.66 -8.62
CA GLN A 76 7.76 -12.53 -9.63
C GLN A 76 6.98 -13.69 -9.00
N LYS A 77 7.51 -14.28 -7.91
CA LYS A 77 6.79 -15.33 -7.16
C LYS A 77 5.53 -14.78 -6.50
N TYR A 78 5.62 -13.58 -5.90
CA TYR A 78 4.47 -12.96 -5.24
C TYR A 78 3.37 -12.61 -6.24
N LYS A 79 3.71 -12.08 -7.42
CA LYS A 79 2.77 -11.82 -8.51
C LYS A 79 2.12 -13.10 -9.03
N ALA A 80 2.87 -14.19 -9.16
CA ALA A 80 2.32 -15.48 -9.58
C ALA A 80 1.30 -16.04 -8.57
N VAL A 81 1.60 -15.93 -7.28
CA VAL A 81 0.62 -16.32 -6.23
C VAL A 81 -0.59 -15.40 -6.25
N SER A 82 -0.40 -14.09 -6.37
CA SER A 82 -1.50 -13.12 -6.48
C SER A 82 -2.44 -13.44 -7.65
N ALA A 83 -1.91 -13.83 -8.82
CA ALA A 83 -2.72 -14.25 -9.95
C ALA A 83 -3.60 -15.47 -9.61
N GLN A 84 -3.05 -16.48 -8.92
CA GLN A 84 -3.83 -17.64 -8.46
C GLN A 84 -4.95 -17.25 -7.49
N LEU A 85 -4.71 -16.25 -6.61
CA LEU A 85 -5.76 -15.73 -5.72
C LEU A 85 -6.92 -15.12 -6.52
N HIS A 86 -6.59 -14.31 -7.53
CA HIS A 86 -7.59 -13.68 -8.39
C HIS A 86 -8.42 -14.71 -9.18
N GLU A 87 -7.79 -15.77 -9.70
CA GLU A 87 -8.51 -16.89 -10.35
C GLU A 87 -9.54 -17.50 -9.39
N ILE A 88 -9.14 -17.75 -8.13
CA ILE A 88 -10.07 -18.28 -7.10
C ILE A 88 -11.23 -17.30 -6.85
N PHE A 89 -10.97 -15.99 -6.73
CA PHE A 89 -11.98 -14.99 -6.45
C PHE A 89 -13.01 -14.88 -7.58
N HIS A 90 -12.55 -14.95 -8.84
CA HIS A 90 -13.41 -14.88 -10.01
C HIS A 90 -14.43 -16.02 -10.11
N ASP A 91 -14.21 -17.14 -9.45
CA ASP A 91 -15.21 -18.23 -9.40
C ASP A 91 -16.46 -17.84 -8.59
N TYR A 92 -16.37 -16.81 -7.73
CA TYR A 92 -17.46 -16.36 -6.87
C TYR A 92 -18.09 -15.05 -7.32
N THR A 93 -17.30 -14.12 -7.82
CA THR A 93 -17.78 -12.80 -8.25
C THR A 93 -16.80 -12.15 -9.22
N ASP A 94 -17.29 -11.24 -10.05
CA ASP A 94 -16.45 -10.35 -10.87
C ASP A 94 -16.25 -8.97 -10.23
N LEU A 95 -17.00 -8.69 -9.15
CA LEU A 95 -16.83 -7.47 -8.38
C LEU A 95 -15.72 -7.66 -7.35
N ILE A 96 -14.46 -7.53 -7.82
CA ILE A 96 -13.25 -7.69 -7.05
C ILE A 96 -12.46 -6.38 -7.10
N GLU A 97 -12.15 -5.83 -5.94
CA GLU A 97 -11.29 -4.64 -5.80
C GLU A 97 -9.99 -5.04 -5.13
N PRO A 98 -8.88 -5.23 -5.89
CA PRO A 98 -7.56 -5.45 -5.32
C PRO A 98 -7.10 -4.17 -4.58
N ILE A 99 -6.51 -4.34 -3.40
CA ILE A 99 -5.88 -3.25 -2.65
C ILE A 99 -4.35 -3.37 -2.79
N SER A 100 -3.86 -4.62 -2.81
CA SER A 100 -2.46 -4.98 -2.96
C SER A 100 -2.33 -6.33 -3.68
N LEU A 101 -1.13 -6.92 -3.71
CA LEU A 101 -0.93 -8.27 -4.27
C LEU A 101 -1.59 -9.37 -3.42
N ASP A 102 -1.87 -9.10 -2.15
CA ASP A 102 -2.29 -10.08 -1.14
C ASP A 102 -3.65 -9.80 -0.52
N GLU A 103 -4.28 -8.68 -0.81
CA GLU A 103 -5.58 -8.35 -0.25
C GLU A 103 -6.55 -7.78 -1.29
N ALA A 104 -7.81 -8.18 -1.18
CA ALA A 104 -8.89 -7.71 -2.04
C ALA A 104 -10.23 -7.66 -1.30
N PHE A 105 -11.10 -6.73 -1.73
CA PHE A 105 -12.52 -6.77 -1.45
C PHE A 105 -13.28 -7.53 -2.54
N LEU A 106 -14.25 -8.34 -2.12
CA LEU A 106 -15.17 -9.05 -2.99
C LEU A 106 -16.60 -8.66 -2.62
N ASP A 107 -17.39 -8.21 -3.57
CA ASP A 107 -18.84 -8.11 -3.37
C ASP A 107 -19.50 -9.39 -3.86
N VAL A 108 -20.01 -10.16 -2.91
CA VAL A 108 -20.71 -11.43 -3.13
C VAL A 108 -22.21 -11.33 -2.88
N THR A 109 -22.75 -10.11 -2.95
CA THR A 109 -24.19 -9.85 -2.79
C THR A 109 -24.99 -10.66 -3.81
N GLU A 110 -24.55 -10.60 -5.08
CA GLU A 110 -25.00 -11.44 -6.18
C GLU A 110 -23.82 -12.29 -6.65
N ASN A 111 -23.69 -13.50 -6.12
CA ASN A 111 -22.54 -14.35 -6.41
C ASN A 111 -22.86 -15.45 -7.44
N LYS A 112 -21.82 -15.92 -8.14
CA LYS A 112 -21.93 -16.90 -9.22
C LYS A 112 -22.42 -18.28 -8.76
N THR A 113 -22.26 -18.62 -7.49
CA THR A 113 -22.71 -19.90 -6.94
C THR A 113 -24.26 -20.03 -6.88
N MET A 114 -24.96 -18.88 -6.88
CA MET A 114 -26.42 -18.86 -6.96
C MET A 114 -26.95 -19.42 -8.28
N VAL A 115 -26.18 -19.26 -9.37
CA VAL A 115 -26.59 -19.66 -10.72
C VAL A 115 -26.34 -21.15 -10.97
N SER A 116 -25.28 -21.72 -10.39
CA SER A 116 -24.80 -23.06 -10.72
C SER A 116 -25.48 -24.20 -9.97
N THR A 117 -26.10 -23.95 -8.82
CA THR A 117 -26.51 -25.02 -7.91
C THR A 117 -28.02 -25.20 -7.76
N ASN A 118 -28.88 -24.35 -8.35
CA ASN A 118 -30.34 -24.31 -8.11
C ASN A 118 -30.70 -24.33 -6.61
N ARG A 119 -29.75 -23.97 -5.74
CA ARG A 119 -29.87 -23.83 -4.29
C ARG A 119 -29.96 -22.36 -3.92
N GLN A 120 -30.62 -22.07 -2.81
CA GLN A 120 -30.42 -20.77 -2.15
C GLN A 120 -28.92 -20.53 -2.04
N GLY A 121 -28.43 -19.44 -2.65
CA GLY A 121 -26.99 -19.18 -2.81
C GLY A 121 -26.24 -19.28 -1.48
N MET A 122 -24.95 -19.62 -1.58
CA MET A 122 -24.08 -19.73 -0.39
C MET A 122 -24.08 -18.42 0.40
N TRP A 123 -24.04 -18.52 1.71
CA TRP A 123 -23.88 -17.38 2.59
C TRP A 123 -22.45 -16.81 2.42
N ALA A 124 -22.28 -15.50 2.54
CA ALA A 124 -20.98 -14.88 2.40
C ALA A 124 -19.90 -15.49 3.33
N MET A 125 -20.30 -15.94 4.51
CA MET A 125 -19.40 -16.66 5.42
C MET A 125 -18.92 -18.00 4.85
N ASP A 126 -19.79 -18.75 4.17
CA ASP A 126 -19.43 -20.05 3.59
C ASP A 126 -18.54 -19.85 2.35
N ILE A 127 -18.83 -18.83 1.54
CA ILE A 127 -17.96 -18.41 0.43
C ILE A 127 -16.56 -18.04 0.97
N ALA A 128 -16.48 -17.23 2.02
CA ALA A 128 -15.20 -16.84 2.61
C ALA A 128 -14.42 -18.06 3.15
N ARG A 129 -15.11 -19.03 3.74
CA ARG A 129 -14.51 -20.28 4.22
C ARG A 129 -13.97 -21.12 3.06
N GLU A 130 -14.73 -21.26 2.00
CA GLU A 130 -14.35 -22.01 0.80
C GLU A 130 -13.19 -21.34 0.08
N ILE A 131 -13.20 -19.99 -0.07
CA ILE A 131 -12.08 -19.23 -0.63
C ILE A 131 -10.79 -19.50 0.16
N LYS A 132 -10.82 -19.40 1.49
CA LYS A 132 -9.66 -19.68 2.35
C LYS A 132 -9.14 -21.10 2.16
N GLN A 133 -10.03 -22.08 2.10
CA GLN A 133 -9.67 -23.49 1.89
C GLN A 133 -9.00 -23.68 0.51
N ARG A 134 -9.58 -23.13 -0.54
CA ARG A 134 -9.02 -23.20 -1.90
C ARG A 134 -7.68 -22.49 -2.02
N ILE A 135 -7.49 -21.36 -1.35
CA ILE A 135 -6.20 -20.68 -1.27
C ILE A 135 -5.17 -21.62 -0.66
N LEU A 136 -5.48 -22.26 0.47
CA LEU A 136 -4.58 -23.20 1.11
C LEU A 136 -4.25 -24.40 0.21
N GLU A 137 -5.24 -25.00 -0.44
CA GLU A 137 -5.05 -26.13 -1.34
C GLU A 137 -4.23 -25.79 -2.59
N THR A 138 -4.46 -24.61 -3.17
CA THR A 138 -3.81 -24.18 -4.41
C THR A 138 -2.40 -23.66 -4.17
N THR A 139 -2.23 -22.87 -3.10
CA THR A 139 -0.96 -22.13 -2.88
C THR A 139 -0.11 -22.67 -1.75
N GLY A 140 -0.67 -23.50 -0.87
CA GLY A 140 -0.02 -23.93 0.38
C GLY A 140 0.12 -22.81 1.42
N LEU A 141 -0.60 -21.70 1.25
CA LEU A 141 -0.57 -20.52 2.12
C LEU A 141 -1.91 -20.29 2.80
N THR A 142 -1.90 -19.64 3.96
CA THR A 142 -3.12 -19.26 4.66
C THR A 142 -3.52 -17.82 4.35
N ALA A 143 -4.81 -17.56 4.38
CA ALA A 143 -5.41 -16.23 4.31
C ALA A 143 -6.37 -16.03 5.48
N SER A 144 -6.55 -14.79 5.89
CA SER A 144 -7.59 -14.38 6.82
C SER A 144 -8.70 -13.65 6.08
N ALA A 145 -9.95 -13.87 6.47
CA ALA A 145 -11.11 -13.27 5.82
C ALA A 145 -12.02 -12.55 6.82
N GLY A 146 -12.51 -11.40 6.40
CA GLY A 146 -13.52 -10.64 7.12
C GLY A 146 -14.78 -10.49 6.29
N VAL A 147 -15.93 -10.70 6.90
CA VAL A 147 -17.24 -10.61 6.24
C VAL A 147 -18.09 -9.56 6.94
N SER A 148 -18.65 -8.63 6.18
CA SER A 148 -19.60 -7.65 6.69
C SER A 148 -20.48 -7.08 5.56
N TYR A 149 -21.25 -6.05 5.87
CA TYR A 149 -22.13 -5.36 4.90
C TYR A 149 -21.45 -4.17 4.21
N CYS A 150 -20.23 -3.81 4.59
CA CYS A 150 -19.45 -2.72 4.00
C CYS A 150 -17.95 -2.99 4.06
N LYS A 151 -17.18 -2.28 3.22
CA LYS A 151 -15.72 -2.45 3.08
C LYS A 151 -14.98 -2.18 4.39
N PHE A 152 -15.33 -1.10 5.08
CA PHE A 152 -14.71 -0.71 6.34
C PHE A 152 -14.71 -1.84 7.37
N LEU A 153 -15.88 -2.42 7.64
CA LEU A 153 -16.00 -3.48 8.63
C LEU A 153 -15.43 -4.82 8.16
N ALA A 154 -15.55 -5.15 6.87
CA ALA A 154 -14.96 -6.35 6.31
C ALA A 154 -13.43 -6.34 6.47
N LYS A 155 -12.78 -5.18 6.20
CA LYS A 155 -11.32 -5.03 6.36
C LYS A 155 -10.88 -5.18 7.82
N ILE A 156 -11.57 -4.57 8.76
CA ILE A 156 -11.23 -4.74 10.19
C ILE A 156 -11.46 -6.20 10.63
N ALA A 157 -12.53 -6.83 10.14
CA ALA A 157 -12.86 -8.20 10.48
C ALA A 157 -11.76 -9.19 10.03
N SER A 158 -11.14 -8.98 8.86
CA SER A 158 -10.07 -9.86 8.37
C SER A 158 -8.82 -9.82 9.26
N ASP A 159 -8.54 -8.69 9.91
CA ASP A 159 -7.41 -8.54 10.83
C ASP A 159 -7.68 -9.04 12.26
N TRP A 160 -8.97 -9.28 12.59
CA TRP A 160 -9.37 -9.49 13.98
C TRP A 160 -8.84 -10.78 14.61
N ARG A 161 -8.72 -11.84 13.78
CA ARG A 161 -8.30 -13.18 14.23
C ARG A 161 -7.16 -13.76 13.40
N LYS A 162 -6.25 -12.91 12.87
CA LYS A 162 -5.06 -13.40 12.17
C LYS A 162 -4.16 -14.20 13.12
N PRO A 163 -3.47 -15.26 12.64
CA PRO A 163 -3.52 -15.83 11.29
C PRO A 163 -4.69 -16.81 11.07
N ASP A 164 -4.97 -17.13 9.80
CA ASP A 164 -5.97 -18.10 9.34
C ASP A 164 -7.37 -17.85 9.89
N GLY A 165 -7.67 -16.59 10.20
CA GLY A 165 -8.93 -16.16 10.81
C GLY A 165 -10.08 -16.08 9.81
N LEU A 166 -11.29 -16.24 10.34
CA LEU A 166 -12.55 -15.89 9.67
C LEU A 166 -13.44 -15.17 10.69
N THR A 167 -13.73 -13.91 10.40
CA THR A 167 -14.54 -13.08 11.31
C THR A 167 -15.70 -12.46 10.56
N VAL A 168 -16.90 -12.56 11.13
CA VAL A 168 -18.13 -11.95 10.60
C VAL A 168 -18.58 -10.86 11.55
N ILE A 169 -18.78 -9.65 11.03
CA ILE A 169 -19.38 -8.54 11.77
C ILE A 169 -20.80 -8.34 11.22
N HIS A 170 -21.78 -8.85 11.96
CA HIS A 170 -23.18 -8.71 11.60
C HIS A 170 -23.67 -7.28 11.82
N PRO A 171 -24.57 -6.73 10.98
CA PRO A 171 -25.13 -5.39 11.11
C PRO A 171 -25.61 -5.06 12.53
N ASP A 172 -26.34 -5.97 13.17
CA ASP A 172 -26.89 -5.76 14.52
C ASP A 172 -25.81 -5.62 15.61
N ARG A 173 -24.58 -6.09 15.34
CA ARG A 173 -23.44 -6.00 16.26
C ARG A 173 -22.41 -4.95 15.86
N ALA A 174 -22.60 -4.30 14.71
CA ALA A 174 -21.62 -3.39 14.12
C ALA A 174 -21.32 -2.20 15.04
N LEU A 175 -22.36 -1.55 15.57
CA LEU A 175 -22.16 -0.38 16.42
C LEU A 175 -21.52 -0.71 17.75
N ASP A 176 -21.85 -1.87 18.36
CA ASP A 176 -21.22 -2.34 19.59
C ASP A 176 -19.76 -2.67 19.36
N PHE A 177 -19.47 -3.35 18.24
CA PHE A 177 -18.12 -3.67 17.83
C PHE A 177 -17.26 -2.41 17.61
N ILE A 178 -17.77 -1.45 16.82
CA ILE A 178 -17.09 -0.18 16.55
C ILE A 178 -16.82 0.59 17.85
N SER A 179 -17.78 0.60 18.76
CA SER A 179 -17.67 1.34 20.05
C SER A 179 -16.44 0.94 20.86
N GLN A 180 -16.08 -0.34 20.80
CA GLN A 180 -14.97 -0.92 21.56
C GLN A 180 -13.64 -0.88 20.80
N LEU A 181 -13.65 -0.55 19.49
CA LEU A 181 -12.42 -0.47 18.70
C LEU A 181 -11.53 0.64 19.22
N LYS A 182 -10.25 0.32 19.41
CA LYS A 182 -9.22 1.34 19.57
C LYS A 182 -9.11 2.15 18.30
N ILE A 183 -8.87 3.44 18.43
CA ILE A 183 -8.86 4.38 17.30
C ILE A 183 -7.81 4.02 16.23
N GLU A 184 -6.69 3.43 16.62
CA GLU A 184 -5.62 2.98 15.72
C GLU A 184 -6.04 1.81 14.83
N LYS A 185 -7.14 1.14 15.16
CA LYS A 185 -7.70 0.02 14.38
C LYS A 185 -8.70 0.48 13.33
N ILE A 186 -9.08 1.76 13.35
CA ILE A 186 -9.98 2.31 12.33
C ILE A 186 -9.21 2.52 11.04
N TRP A 187 -9.73 1.98 9.96
CA TRP A 187 -9.12 2.09 8.64
C TRP A 187 -8.88 3.55 8.25
N GLY A 188 -7.65 3.86 7.84
CA GLY A 188 -7.22 5.22 7.52
C GLY A 188 -6.66 6.02 8.69
N VAL A 189 -6.68 5.47 9.90
CA VAL A 189 -6.04 6.08 11.06
C VAL A 189 -4.62 5.55 11.21
N GLY A 190 -3.66 6.27 10.63
CA GLY A 190 -2.23 6.02 10.85
C GLY A 190 -1.74 6.66 12.15
N GLN A 191 -0.50 6.40 12.54
CA GLN A 191 0.09 6.85 13.82
C GLN A 191 -0.11 8.34 14.08
N LYS A 192 0.22 9.23 13.14
CA LYS A 192 0.07 10.69 13.30
C LYS A 192 -1.39 11.11 13.52
N THR A 193 -2.32 10.44 12.83
CA THR A 193 -3.76 10.69 12.99
C THR A 193 -4.25 10.21 14.35
N ALA A 194 -3.81 9.03 14.80
CA ALA A 194 -4.11 8.49 16.12
C ALA A 194 -3.59 9.41 17.23
N GLU A 195 -2.35 9.86 17.16
CA GLU A 195 -1.77 10.81 18.11
C GLU A 195 -2.56 12.13 18.18
N LYS A 196 -3.03 12.63 17.02
CA LYS A 196 -3.90 13.81 16.96
C LYS A 196 -5.25 13.53 17.60
N MET A 197 -5.87 12.39 17.33
CA MET A 197 -7.14 11.97 17.95
C MET A 197 -7.00 11.81 19.47
N HIS A 198 -5.91 11.21 19.95
CA HIS A 198 -5.63 11.07 21.37
C HIS A 198 -5.55 12.45 22.08
N ARG A 199 -4.87 13.43 21.46
CA ARG A 199 -4.83 14.80 22.00
C ARG A 199 -6.22 15.47 22.07
N MET A 200 -7.16 15.02 21.24
CA MET A 200 -8.55 15.47 21.26
C MET A 200 -9.43 14.71 22.25
N GLY A 201 -8.89 13.70 22.94
CA GLY A 201 -9.62 12.82 23.88
C GLY A 201 -10.38 11.70 23.17
N ILE A 202 -9.99 11.34 21.93
CA ILE A 202 -10.63 10.29 21.13
C ILE A 202 -9.70 9.07 21.15
N PHE A 203 -10.07 8.00 21.87
CA PHE A 203 -9.30 6.77 22.02
C PHE A 203 -10.01 5.55 21.42
N THR A 204 -11.34 5.62 21.30
CA THR A 204 -12.20 4.52 20.86
C THR A 204 -13.15 4.97 19.76
N GLY A 205 -13.76 4.00 19.06
CA GLY A 205 -14.83 4.27 18.12
C GLY A 205 -16.06 4.92 18.78
N LEU A 206 -16.30 4.70 20.09
CA LEU A 206 -17.36 5.39 20.83
C LEU A 206 -17.03 6.87 20.99
N ASP A 207 -15.79 7.20 21.39
CA ASP A 207 -15.36 8.60 21.54
C ASP A 207 -15.45 9.33 20.19
N LEU A 208 -15.04 8.65 19.10
CA LEU A 208 -15.14 9.17 17.75
C LEU A 208 -16.61 9.44 17.36
N ARG A 209 -17.54 8.52 17.67
CA ARG A 209 -18.98 8.68 17.41
C ARG A 209 -19.59 9.83 18.20
N ASN A 210 -19.12 10.07 19.41
CA ASN A 210 -19.58 11.17 20.26
C ASN A 210 -19.00 12.53 19.84
N THR A 211 -18.01 12.55 18.94
CA THR A 211 -17.43 13.78 18.42
C THR A 211 -18.28 14.32 17.27
N SER A 212 -18.53 15.64 17.28
CA SER A 212 -19.35 16.29 16.24
C SER A 212 -18.65 16.26 14.88
N LEU A 213 -19.45 16.19 13.81
CA LEU A 213 -18.96 16.27 12.44
C LEU A 213 -18.15 17.54 12.19
N SER A 214 -18.67 18.70 12.69
CA SER A 214 -17.98 19.98 12.54
C SER A 214 -16.56 19.95 13.11
N ARG A 215 -16.38 19.38 14.30
CA ARG A 215 -15.06 19.24 14.91
C ARG A 215 -14.14 18.29 14.13
N LEU A 216 -14.68 17.15 13.66
CA LEU A 216 -13.90 16.20 12.87
C LEU A 216 -13.48 16.78 11.52
N THR A 217 -14.37 17.51 10.83
CA THR A 217 -14.03 18.13 9.54
C THR A 217 -13.06 19.30 9.69
N GLN A 218 -13.16 20.07 10.76
CA GLN A 218 -12.21 21.12 11.09
C GLN A 218 -10.80 20.56 11.29
N GLU A 219 -10.66 19.44 11.98
CA GLU A 219 -9.37 18.86 12.35
C GLU A 219 -8.77 17.93 11.25
N PHE A 220 -9.61 17.21 10.52
CA PHE A 220 -9.18 16.19 9.57
C PHE A 220 -9.61 16.45 8.12
N GLY A 221 -10.22 17.60 7.84
CA GLY A 221 -10.70 17.95 6.50
C GLY A 221 -11.70 16.91 5.97
N LYS A 222 -11.53 16.49 4.74
CA LYS A 222 -12.40 15.46 4.09
C LYS A 222 -12.44 14.14 4.85
N MET A 223 -11.32 13.75 5.50
CA MET A 223 -11.28 12.52 6.31
C MET A 223 -12.15 12.61 7.56
N GLY A 224 -12.46 13.81 8.04
CA GLY A 224 -13.38 14.01 9.16
C GLY A 224 -14.78 13.47 8.90
N GLN A 225 -15.32 13.66 7.69
CA GLN A 225 -16.57 13.04 7.26
C GLN A 225 -16.48 11.52 7.25
N VAL A 226 -15.40 10.97 6.69
CA VAL A 226 -15.18 9.52 6.64
C VAL A 226 -15.13 8.91 8.03
N PHE A 227 -14.40 9.51 8.97
CA PHE A 227 -14.32 9.04 10.34
C PHE A 227 -15.66 9.14 11.07
N TYR A 228 -16.42 10.20 10.80
CA TYR A 228 -17.77 10.36 11.33
C TYR A 228 -18.71 9.24 10.88
N ASP A 229 -18.69 8.90 9.59
CA ASP A 229 -19.51 7.85 9.02
C ASP A 229 -19.07 6.47 9.51
N PHE A 230 -17.77 6.18 9.50
CA PHE A 230 -17.22 4.92 10.00
C PHE A 230 -17.60 4.63 11.45
N SER A 231 -17.55 5.65 12.33
CA SER A 231 -17.94 5.50 13.73
C SER A 231 -19.42 5.13 13.91
N ARG A 232 -20.23 5.32 12.86
CA ARG A 232 -21.68 4.99 12.80
C ARG A 232 -21.98 3.74 11.97
N GLY A 233 -20.92 3.03 11.54
CA GLY A 233 -21.07 1.84 10.70
C GLY A 233 -21.48 2.14 9.27
N ILE A 234 -21.30 3.37 8.80
CA ILE A 234 -21.68 3.81 7.46
C ILE A 234 -20.43 3.82 6.57
N ASP A 235 -20.46 3.02 5.50
CA ASP A 235 -19.49 3.04 4.42
C ASP A 235 -20.22 2.62 3.13
N ASN A 236 -20.58 3.60 2.34
CA ASN A 236 -21.34 3.42 1.11
C ASN A 236 -20.47 3.24 -0.14
N ARG A 237 -19.14 3.12 0.02
CA ARG A 237 -18.22 2.92 -1.11
C ARG A 237 -18.46 1.54 -1.72
N PRO A 238 -18.77 1.46 -3.03
CA PRO A 238 -18.89 0.17 -3.71
C PRO A 238 -17.53 -0.53 -3.81
N VAL A 239 -17.56 -1.83 -4.11
CA VAL A 239 -16.40 -2.58 -4.60
C VAL A 239 -16.20 -2.19 -6.07
N ILE A 240 -15.00 -1.71 -6.41
CA ILE A 240 -14.65 -1.18 -7.73
C ILE A 240 -13.70 -2.18 -8.41
N SER A 241 -14.16 -2.83 -9.47
CA SER A 241 -13.37 -3.82 -10.21
C SER A 241 -12.47 -3.20 -11.27
N GLU A 242 -12.78 -1.97 -11.72
CA GLU A 242 -12.01 -1.27 -12.74
C GLU A 242 -11.30 -0.06 -12.13
N TRP A 243 -9.99 0.00 -12.32
CA TRP A 243 -9.15 1.07 -11.83
C TRP A 243 -8.48 1.80 -12.99
N GLU A 244 -8.72 3.10 -13.07
CA GLU A 244 -7.97 3.98 -13.95
C GLU A 244 -6.70 4.47 -13.24
N ARG A 245 -5.53 4.21 -13.83
CA ARG A 245 -4.25 4.67 -13.31
C ARG A 245 -4.16 6.20 -13.42
N LYS A 246 -3.92 6.88 -12.31
CA LYS A 246 -3.83 8.35 -12.26
C LYS A 246 -2.42 8.89 -12.39
N SER A 247 -1.41 8.07 -12.15
CA SER A 247 0.00 8.45 -12.25
C SER A 247 0.90 7.25 -12.44
N VAL A 248 2.07 7.49 -13.01
CA VAL A 248 3.20 6.57 -13.07
C VAL A 248 4.41 7.30 -12.50
N SER A 249 5.14 6.66 -11.59
CA SER A 249 6.30 7.28 -10.94
C SER A 249 7.38 6.25 -10.64
N CYS A 250 8.60 6.74 -10.48
CA CYS A 250 9.73 6.00 -9.94
C CYS A 250 10.51 6.88 -8.97
N GLU A 251 11.03 6.30 -7.90
CA GLU A 251 11.90 7.00 -6.96
C GLU A 251 12.99 6.07 -6.44
N GLN A 252 14.16 6.63 -6.17
CA GLN A 252 15.30 5.90 -5.64
C GLN A 252 15.84 6.59 -4.39
N THR A 253 16.01 5.83 -3.31
CA THR A 253 16.80 6.24 -2.14
C THR A 253 18.24 5.82 -2.38
N PHE A 254 19.17 6.76 -2.31
CA PHE A 254 20.60 6.49 -2.53
C PHE A 254 21.22 5.82 -1.31
N GLU A 255 22.28 5.04 -1.52
CA GLU A 255 23.05 4.41 -0.43
C GLU A 255 23.73 5.47 0.44
N SER A 256 24.32 6.47 -0.19
CA SER A 256 24.89 7.67 0.45
C SER A 256 24.22 8.93 -0.07
N ASP A 257 24.20 9.98 0.74
CA ASP A 257 23.63 11.26 0.34
C ASP A 257 24.53 11.92 -0.72
N ILE A 258 23.94 12.53 -1.75
CA ILE A 258 24.64 13.11 -2.90
C ILE A 258 24.44 14.62 -2.96
N SER A 259 25.54 15.35 -3.28
CA SER A 259 25.53 16.82 -3.44
C SER A 259 26.28 17.30 -4.69
N GLU A 260 26.97 16.41 -5.41
CA GLU A 260 27.72 16.75 -6.60
C GLU A 260 26.82 16.85 -7.83
N ASN A 261 26.89 17.97 -8.56
CA ASN A 261 26.08 18.21 -9.76
C ASN A 261 26.15 17.08 -10.81
N ALA A 262 27.36 16.56 -11.04
CA ALA A 262 27.54 15.48 -12.00
C ALA A 262 26.80 14.21 -11.59
N VAL A 263 26.93 13.82 -10.32
CA VAL A 263 26.28 12.63 -9.76
C VAL A 263 24.74 12.79 -9.77
N VAL A 264 24.23 13.95 -9.32
CA VAL A 264 22.80 14.25 -9.35
C VAL A 264 22.26 14.21 -10.78
N THR A 265 23.00 14.75 -11.76
CA THR A 265 22.59 14.75 -13.17
C THR A 265 22.52 13.33 -13.73
N ILE A 266 23.47 12.46 -13.38
CA ILE A 266 23.48 11.05 -13.78
C ILE A 266 22.26 10.33 -13.21
N HIS A 267 21.99 10.46 -11.92
CA HIS A 267 20.84 9.85 -11.28
C HIS A 267 19.52 10.38 -11.83
N LEU A 268 19.42 11.69 -12.09
CA LEU A 268 18.24 12.27 -12.74
C LEU A 268 18.01 11.66 -14.12
N TYR A 269 19.07 11.51 -14.92
CA TYR A 269 18.99 10.88 -16.24
C TYR A 269 18.48 9.44 -16.16
N HIS A 270 19.02 8.64 -15.25
CA HIS A 270 18.58 7.27 -15.04
C HIS A 270 17.13 7.20 -14.56
N THR A 271 16.73 8.09 -13.65
CA THR A 271 15.34 8.18 -13.19
C THR A 271 14.38 8.52 -14.34
N VAL A 272 14.82 9.36 -15.30
CA VAL A 272 14.04 9.64 -16.52
C VAL A 272 13.90 8.39 -17.38
N LEU A 273 14.97 7.62 -17.60
CA LEU A 273 14.91 6.38 -18.37
C LEU A 273 13.96 5.36 -17.76
N GLU A 274 14.03 5.19 -16.45
CA GLU A 274 13.13 4.28 -15.72
C GLU A 274 11.67 4.77 -15.77
N LEU A 275 11.43 6.06 -15.66
CA LEU A 275 10.09 6.62 -15.79
C LEU A 275 9.50 6.37 -17.18
N VAL A 276 10.29 6.59 -18.25
CA VAL A 276 9.88 6.31 -19.63
C VAL A 276 9.51 4.85 -19.82
N ARG A 277 10.36 3.92 -19.35
CA ARG A 277 10.10 2.48 -19.38
C ARG A 277 8.76 2.13 -18.70
N ARG A 278 8.47 2.74 -17.55
CA ARG A 278 7.21 2.53 -16.82
C ARG A 278 6.00 3.13 -17.55
N ILE A 279 6.16 4.29 -18.15
CA ILE A 279 5.11 4.92 -18.99
C ILE A 279 4.76 4.01 -20.16
N GLU A 280 5.76 3.52 -20.89
CA GLU A 280 5.57 2.60 -22.02
C GLU A 280 4.91 1.29 -21.58
N LYS A 281 5.41 0.66 -20.52
CA LYS A 281 4.87 -0.60 -19.99
C LYS A 281 3.39 -0.50 -19.60
N ASN A 282 2.96 0.66 -19.09
CA ASN A 282 1.60 0.87 -18.63
C ASN A 282 0.72 1.62 -19.64
N ASP A 283 1.23 1.93 -20.83
CA ASP A 283 0.59 2.79 -21.84
C ASP A 283 -0.06 4.03 -21.23
N PHE A 284 0.69 4.70 -20.33
CA PHE A 284 0.14 5.78 -19.51
C PHE A 284 0.23 7.13 -20.22
N GLU A 285 -0.87 7.88 -20.21
CA GLU A 285 -0.97 9.23 -20.76
C GLU A 285 -1.06 10.27 -19.65
N GLY A 286 -0.03 11.06 -19.47
CA GLY A 286 -0.01 12.15 -18.50
C GLY A 286 0.70 13.39 -19.02
N ARG A 287 0.39 14.55 -18.46
CA ARG A 287 0.88 15.85 -18.90
C ARG A 287 1.61 16.64 -17.82
N THR A 288 1.56 16.17 -16.56
CA THR A 288 2.22 16.84 -15.45
C THR A 288 3.41 16.02 -14.99
N LEU A 289 4.63 16.55 -15.22
CA LEU A 289 5.84 16.00 -14.64
C LEU A 289 6.04 16.57 -13.24
N THR A 290 6.29 15.68 -12.29
CA THR A 290 6.56 16.02 -10.89
C THR A 290 7.92 15.46 -10.47
N LEU A 291 8.79 16.34 -9.96
CA LEU A 291 10.03 16.00 -9.31
C LEU A 291 9.81 15.94 -7.80
N LYS A 292 10.30 14.90 -7.15
CA LYS A 292 10.32 14.72 -5.70
C LYS A 292 11.77 14.57 -5.23
N VAL A 293 12.16 15.37 -4.26
CA VAL A 293 13.49 15.28 -3.63
C VAL A 293 13.32 15.21 -2.12
N LYS A 294 14.00 14.23 -1.49
CA LYS A 294 14.18 14.20 -0.03
C LYS A 294 15.65 14.47 0.27
N PHE A 295 15.89 15.32 1.23
CA PHE A 295 17.24 15.68 1.67
C PHE A 295 17.74 14.76 2.79
N ALA A 296 19.04 14.75 3.00
CA ALA A 296 19.66 14.17 4.18
C ALA A 296 19.08 14.79 5.45
N ARG A 297 19.07 14.05 6.54
CA ARG A 297 18.71 14.63 7.86
C ARG A 297 19.88 15.47 8.37
N GLU A 298 19.59 16.70 8.77
CA GLU A 298 20.46 17.39 9.72
C GLU A 298 20.37 16.63 11.07
N ARG A 299 21.53 16.29 11.62
CA ARG A 299 21.69 15.31 12.72
C ARG A 299 20.93 15.61 14.01
N GLU A 300 20.30 16.77 14.20
CA GLU A 300 19.87 17.21 15.55
C GLU A 300 18.41 17.64 15.71
N GLN A 301 17.57 17.85 14.70
CA GLN A 301 16.33 18.58 14.96
C GLN A 301 15.01 17.92 14.60
N THR A 302 14.90 16.95 13.70
CA THR A 302 13.56 16.38 13.39
C THR A 302 13.60 14.90 13.05
N GLN A 303 12.51 14.16 13.41
CA GLN A 303 12.29 12.79 12.95
C GLN A 303 11.84 12.72 11.47
N GLN A 304 11.67 13.84 10.80
CA GLN A 304 11.14 13.93 9.45
C GLN A 304 12.22 14.45 8.51
N TYR A 305 12.38 13.80 7.33
CA TYR A 305 13.21 14.30 6.26
C TYR A 305 12.57 15.50 5.60
N ASP A 306 13.32 16.57 5.34
CA ASP A 306 12.85 17.65 4.50
C ASP A 306 12.65 17.13 3.08
N GLN A 307 11.48 17.41 2.55
CA GLN A 307 11.06 16.97 1.22
C GLN A 307 10.49 18.14 0.45
N ILE A 308 10.93 18.27 -0.79
CA ILE A 308 10.32 19.19 -1.74
C ILE A 308 9.71 18.45 -2.92
N THR A 309 8.71 19.06 -3.49
CA THR A 309 8.06 18.62 -4.72
C THR A 309 7.95 19.81 -5.65
N ARG A 310 8.28 19.62 -6.94
CA ARG A 310 8.14 20.62 -8.01
C ARG A 310 7.45 19.98 -9.19
N SER A 311 6.54 20.69 -9.82
CA SER A 311 5.75 20.16 -10.94
C SER A 311 5.69 21.15 -12.09
N ILE A 312 5.59 20.61 -13.30
CA ILE A 312 5.33 21.37 -14.52
C ILE A 312 4.29 20.61 -15.34
N THR A 313 3.29 21.35 -15.83
CA THR A 313 2.25 20.81 -16.70
C THR A 313 2.46 21.35 -18.10
N VAL A 314 2.41 20.46 -19.09
CA VAL A 314 2.52 20.81 -20.51
C VAL A 314 1.20 20.53 -21.26
N ASP A 315 1.08 21.00 -22.48
CA ASP A 315 -0.12 20.86 -23.31
C ASP A 315 -0.22 19.54 -24.08
N HIS A 316 0.85 18.75 -24.08
CA HIS A 316 0.94 17.46 -24.76
C HIS A 316 1.23 16.32 -23.75
N VAL A 317 1.05 15.08 -24.21
CA VAL A 317 1.33 13.87 -23.42
C VAL A 317 2.84 13.65 -23.36
N LEU A 318 3.34 13.34 -22.16
CA LEU A 318 4.76 13.05 -21.90
C LEU A 318 5.00 11.54 -22.01
N ARG A 319 5.71 11.11 -23.06
CA ARG A 319 5.99 9.68 -23.31
C ARG A 319 7.47 9.38 -23.47
N THR A 320 8.25 10.32 -24.00
CA THR A 320 9.63 10.07 -24.43
C THR A 320 10.66 10.72 -23.50
N LYS A 321 11.87 10.17 -23.55
CA LYS A 321 13.04 10.75 -22.85
C LYS A 321 13.29 12.21 -23.29
N ASP A 322 13.14 12.48 -24.60
CA ASP A 322 13.49 13.80 -25.16
C ASP A 322 12.47 14.88 -24.74
N GLU A 323 11.25 14.51 -24.39
CA GLU A 323 10.25 15.40 -23.80
C GLU A 323 10.46 15.57 -22.30
N ILE A 324 10.76 14.48 -21.57
CA ILE A 324 10.81 14.47 -20.10
C ILE A 324 12.14 15.04 -19.56
N LEU A 325 13.28 14.70 -20.18
CA LEU A 325 14.60 15.08 -19.64
C LEU A 325 14.83 16.59 -19.55
N PRO A 326 14.47 17.41 -20.53
CA PRO A 326 14.59 18.87 -20.43
C PRO A 326 13.77 19.43 -19.27
N LEU A 327 12.52 18.96 -19.10
CA LEU A 327 11.64 19.39 -18.03
C LEU A 327 12.14 18.96 -16.66
N ALA A 328 12.65 17.72 -16.54
CA ALA A 328 13.26 17.22 -15.31
C ALA A 328 14.47 18.06 -14.89
N LYS A 329 15.35 18.43 -15.84
CA LYS A 329 16.46 19.35 -15.60
C LYS A 329 15.99 20.73 -15.16
N GLN A 330 14.96 21.28 -15.79
CA GLN A 330 14.36 22.56 -15.42
C GLN A 330 13.80 22.53 -13.98
N LEU A 331 13.12 21.46 -13.60
CA LEU A 331 12.62 21.28 -12.23
C LEU A 331 13.78 21.13 -11.23
N MET A 332 14.83 20.40 -11.60
CA MET A 332 15.99 20.19 -10.73
C MET A 332 16.79 21.49 -10.49
N GLN A 333 16.84 22.42 -11.44
CA GLN A 333 17.46 23.73 -11.28
C GLN A 333 16.79 24.60 -10.18
N GLN A 334 15.57 24.28 -9.79
CA GLN A 334 14.83 24.96 -8.72
C GLN A 334 15.13 24.36 -7.33
N VAL A 335 16.01 23.37 -7.26
CA VAL A 335 16.34 22.64 -6.03
C VAL A 335 17.76 23.03 -5.59
N GLU A 336 17.86 23.62 -4.40
CA GLU A 336 19.15 23.84 -3.74
C GLU A 336 19.56 22.57 -2.99
N PHE A 337 20.68 21.95 -3.40
CA PHE A 337 21.16 20.71 -2.82
C PHE A 337 22.65 20.70 -2.47
N HIS A 338 23.37 21.79 -2.72
CA HIS A 338 24.79 21.86 -2.38
C HIS A 338 25.04 21.93 -0.88
N SER A 339 24.19 22.68 -0.18
CA SER A 339 24.18 22.76 1.29
C SER A 339 23.32 21.68 1.96
N HIS A 340 22.40 21.06 1.19
CA HIS A 340 21.47 20.04 1.67
C HIS A 340 21.53 18.79 0.78
N PRO A 341 22.44 17.84 1.06
CA PRO A 341 22.60 16.64 0.23
C PRO A 341 21.31 15.87 0.01
N ILE A 342 21.16 15.33 -1.18
CA ILE A 342 19.96 14.57 -1.58
C ILE A 342 20.08 13.13 -1.10
N ARG A 343 19.04 12.66 -0.41
CA ARG A 343 18.86 11.27 0.00
C ARG A 343 18.04 10.45 -0.97
N LEU A 344 17.00 11.07 -1.58
CA LEU A 344 16.09 10.40 -2.51
C LEU A 344 15.73 11.35 -3.64
N LEU A 345 15.67 10.81 -4.83
CA LEU A 345 15.19 11.49 -6.03
C LEU A 345 14.11 10.63 -6.70
N GLY A 346 13.02 11.27 -7.13
CA GLY A 346 11.93 10.62 -7.83
C GLY A 346 11.32 11.52 -8.90
N LEU A 347 10.78 10.88 -9.93
CA LEU A 347 10.00 11.51 -10.98
C LEU A 347 8.67 10.79 -11.14
N GLY A 348 7.64 11.54 -11.49
CA GLY A 348 6.33 10.96 -11.80
C GLY A 348 5.60 11.77 -12.84
N VAL A 349 4.83 11.08 -13.68
CA VAL A 349 3.90 11.69 -14.61
C VAL A 349 2.48 11.40 -14.16
N SER A 350 1.66 12.43 -14.13
CA SER A 350 0.24 12.32 -13.81
C SER A 350 -0.61 13.00 -14.89
N ASN A 351 -1.84 12.53 -15.01
CA ASN A 351 -2.83 13.24 -15.82
C ASN A 351 -3.56 14.21 -14.88
N PRO A 352 -3.43 15.55 -15.05
CA PRO A 352 -4.29 16.47 -14.34
C PRO A 352 -5.69 16.28 -14.94
N GLY A 353 -6.51 15.45 -14.31
CA GLY A 353 -7.91 15.32 -14.66
C GLY A 353 -8.51 16.70 -14.84
N SER A 354 -9.35 16.91 -15.84
CA SER A 354 -10.21 18.07 -15.90
C SER A 354 -10.79 18.30 -14.51
N PRO A 355 -10.88 19.53 -13.99
CA PRO A 355 -11.47 19.74 -12.68
C PRO A 355 -12.88 19.13 -12.71
N SER A 356 -13.00 17.91 -12.24
CA SER A 356 -14.27 17.26 -12.07
C SER A 356 -15.00 18.06 -11.00
N SER A 357 -16.15 18.59 -11.36
CA SER A 357 -17.09 19.28 -10.50
C SER A 357 -17.60 18.43 -9.34
N ASP A 358 -17.19 17.17 -9.28
CA ASP A 358 -17.53 16.26 -8.20
C ASP A 358 -16.27 15.96 -7.37
N GLY A 359 -16.29 16.51 -6.14
CA GLY A 359 -15.29 16.33 -5.11
C GLY A 359 -15.17 14.88 -4.65
N ALA A 360 -14.79 13.97 -5.56
CA ALA A 360 -14.42 12.61 -5.21
C ALA A 360 -13.16 12.67 -4.35
N LEU A 361 -13.30 12.14 -3.17
CA LEU A 361 -12.23 11.87 -2.19
C LEU A 361 -11.06 11.11 -2.86
N ALA A 362 -10.16 11.86 -3.48
CA ALA A 362 -8.83 11.34 -3.73
C ALA A 362 -8.17 11.22 -2.36
N SER A 363 -8.44 10.11 -1.67
CA SER A 363 -7.67 9.74 -0.51
C SER A 363 -6.22 9.60 -0.95
N SER A 364 -5.31 10.19 -0.21
CA SER A 364 -3.86 9.97 -0.31
C SER A 364 -3.47 8.49 -0.11
N GLN A 365 -4.42 7.59 -0.02
CA GLN A 365 -4.28 6.14 0.08
C GLN A 365 -4.40 5.41 -1.27
N GLY A 366 -4.85 6.07 -2.35
CA GLY A 366 -4.94 5.47 -3.69
C GLY A 366 -3.60 5.31 -4.42
N ALA A 367 -2.47 5.67 -3.81
CA ALA A 367 -1.16 5.58 -4.43
C ALA A 367 -0.45 4.22 -4.23
N TRP A 368 -1.12 3.22 -3.65
CA TRP A 368 -0.51 1.92 -3.33
C TRP A 368 -0.76 0.83 -4.37
N CYS A 369 -1.48 1.13 -5.46
CA CYS A 369 -1.57 0.20 -6.57
C CYS A 369 -0.24 0.19 -7.33
N GLU A 370 0.47 -0.90 -7.17
CA GLU A 370 1.77 -1.22 -7.75
C GLU A 370 2.95 -0.36 -7.22
N LEU A 371 3.42 -0.71 -6.03
CA LEU A 371 4.84 -0.76 -5.80
C LEU A 371 5.42 -1.82 -6.76
N GLU A 372 5.65 -1.45 -8.03
CA GLU A 372 6.65 -2.11 -8.84
C GLU A 372 8.01 -1.74 -8.24
N LEU A 373 8.35 -2.39 -7.13
CA LEU A 373 9.70 -2.47 -6.62
C LEU A 373 10.45 -3.53 -7.46
N GLU A 374 10.48 -3.36 -8.78
CA GLU A 374 11.49 -3.96 -9.60
C GLU A 374 12.77 -3.16 -9.42
N PHE A 375 13.50 -3.46 -8.35
CA PHE A 375 14.92 -3.17 -8.30
C PHE A 375 15.61 -4.29 -9.09
N GLU A 376 15.80 -4.12 -10.40
CA GLU A 376 16.95 -4.73 -11.02
C GLU A 376 18.17 -4.08 -10.40
N PRO A 377 19.13 -4.86 -9.87
CA PRO A 377 20.39 -4.28 -9.42
C PRO A 377 20.98 -3.53 -10.62
N TRP A 378 21.41 -2.29 -10.39
CA TRP A 378 22.15 -1.52 -11.38
C TRP A 378 23.30 -2.37 -11.88
N PRO A 379 23.58 -2.42 -13.20
CA PRO A 379 24.78 -3.07 -13.68
C PRO A 379 25.96 -2.45 -12.98
N ASP A 380 26.71 -3.32 -12.31
CA ASP A 380 27.89 -2.96 -11.56
C ASP A 380 28.83 -2.11 -12.44
N SER A 381 29.23 -0.94 -11.97
CA SER A 381 30.13 -0.03 -12.68
C SER A 381 31.54 -0.57 -12.86
N SER A 382 31.74 -1.90 -12.68
CA SER A 382 33.00 -2.61 -12.82
C SER A 382 33.22 -3.29 -14.17
N GLU A 383 32.29 -3.23 -15.14
CA GLU A 383 32.60 -3.66 -16.50
C GLU A 383 33.18 -2.49 -17.32
N LYS A 384 34.46 -2.60 -17.43
CA LYS A 384 35.49 -1.86 -18.16
C LYS A 384 35.03 -1.25 -19.48
N ALA A 385 35.34 0.04 -19.57
CA ALA A 385 35.60 0.72 -20.83
C ALA A 385 36.49 -0.14 -21.75
N TYR A 386 36.02 -0.38 -22.96
CA TYR A 386 36.78 -0.51 -24.18
C TYR A 386 36.11 0.33 -25.25
#